data_0f6acda3c428146b19218dc8be901862
#
_entry.id   0f6acda3c428146b19218dc8be901862
#
_cell.length_a   1.000
_cell.length_b   1.000
_cell.length_c   1.000
_cell.angle_alpha   90.00
_cell.angle_beta   90.00
_cell.angle_gamma   90.00
#
_symmetry.space_group_name_H-M   'P 1'
#
loop_
_entity.id
_entity.type
_entity.pdbx_description
1 polymer ?
#
loop_
_entity_poly.entity_id
_entity_poly.type
_entity_poly.pdbx_seq_one_letter_code
_entity_poly.pdbx_strand_id
1 'polypeptide(L)'
;MFRVFTTKEFDGDFDNLDESDKKRVRKIMEQLKEQGDSVGKPLGKPYFREKRFGGKRLYFLVYKQFMIILAVGISRKKMQQTSINKIISEIREYEKFIVEKLKKQTN
;
A
#
# COMPACT_ATOMS: atom_id res chain seq x y z
N MET A 1 -16.58 -0.05 -2.51
CA MET A 1 -15.58 -0.70 -1.65
C MET A 1 -14.38 -1.16 -2.47
N PHE A 2 -13.18 -0.94 -1.97
CA PHE A 2 -11.94 -1.35 -2.66
C PHE A 2 -11.54 -2.75 -2.26
N ARG A 3 -10.94 -3.49 -3.22
CA ARG A 3 -10.23 -4.71 -2.90
C ARG A 3 -8.78 -4.35 -2.60
N VAL A 4 -8.20 -4.92 -1.55
CA VAL A 4 -6.85 -4.58 -1.11
C VAL A 4 -5.95 -5.79 -1.27
N PHE A 5 -4.87 -5.61 -2.05
CA PHE A 5 -3.83 -6.63 -2.22
C PHE A 5 -2.54 -6.13 -1.59
N THR A 6 -1.63 -7.06 -1.32
CA THR A 6 -0.32 -6.74 -0.76
C THR A 6 0.77 -7.35 -1.62
N THR A 7 1.95 -6.72 -1.62
CA THR A 7 3.15 -7.29 -2.25
C THR A 7 3.90 -8.16 -1.24
N LYS A 8 4.82 -8.98 -1.73
CA LYS A 8 5.70 -9.77 -0.85
C LYS A 8 6.52 -8.88 0.07
N GLU A 9 6.98 -7.73 -0.44
CA GLU A 9 7.75 -6.77 0.37
C GLU A 9 6.91 -6.22 1.50
N PHE A 10 5.66 -5.86 1.21
CA PHE A 10 4.73 -5.41 2.25
C PHE A 10 4.54 -6.50 3.30
N ASP A 11 4.31 -7.73 2.87
CA ASP A 11 4.06 -8.84 3.79
C ASP A 11 5.27 -9.08 4.70
N GLY A 12 6.49 -8.99 4.15
CA GLY A 12 7.72 -9.10 4.94
C GLY A 12 7.87 -7.97 5.95
N ASP A 13 7.59 -6.75 5.53
CA ASP A 13 7.62 -5.58 6.44
C ASP A 13 6.60 -5.75 7.57
N PHE A 14 5.40 -6.21 7.23
CA PHE A 14 4.35 -6.45 8.21
C PHE A 14 4.77 -7.51 9.24
N ASP A 15 5.35 -8.62 8.77
CA ASP A 15 5.76 -9.71 9.64
C ASP A 15 6.82 -9.28 10.65
N ASN A 16 7.62 -8.27 10.32
CA ASN A 16 8.67 -7.74 11.20
C ASN A 16 8.17 -6.71 12.21
N LEU A 17 6.90 -6.33 12.17
CA LEU A 17 6.33 -5.40 13.13
C LEU A 17 6.04 -6.09 14.46
N ASP A 18 6.02 -5.31 15.55
CA ASP A 18 5.52 -5.82 16.82
C ASP A 18 3.98 -5.95 16.75
N GLU A 19 3.39 -6.62 17.75
CA GLU A 19 1.96 -6.89 17.75
C GLU A 19 1.11 -5.61 17.79
N SER A 20 1.59 -4.58 18.48
CA SER A 20 0.91 -3.30 18.57
C SER A 20 0.79 -2.64 17.19
N ASP A 21 1.90 -2.61 16.44
CA ASP A 21 1.92 -2.04 15.11
C ASP A 21 1.16 -2.90 14.09
N LYS A 22 1.23 -4.22 14.20
CA LYS A 22 0.41 -5.11 13.36
C LYS A 22 -1.08 -4.80 13.52
N LYS A 23 -1.51 -4.56 14.74
CA LYS A 23 -2.90 -4.20 15.03
C LYS A 23 -3.29 -2.89 14.35
N ARG A 24 -2.40 -1.90 14.42
CA ARG A 24 -2.61 -0.61 13.74
C ARG A 24 -2.72 -0.77 12.22
N VAL A 25 -1.85 -1.59 11.65
CA VAL A 25 -1.87 -1.86 10.20
C VAL A 25 -3.16 -2.55 9.80
N ARG A 26 -3.64 -3.52 10.57
CA ARG A 26 -4.93 -4.19 10.28
C ARG A 26 -6.08 -3.19 10.23
N LYS A 27 -6.10 -2.21 11.12
CA LYS A 27 -7.11 -1.14 11.11
C LYS A 27 -6.98 -0.28 9.86
N ILE A 28 -5.75 0.06 9.46
CA ILE A 28 -5.53 0.81 8.24
C ILE A 28 -6.04 0.03 7.02
N MET A 29 -5.74 -1.26 6.96
CA MET A 29 -6.21 -2.10 5.85
C MET A 29 -7.74 -2.10 5.75
N GLU A 30 -8.44 -2.11 6.88
CA GLU A 30 -9.90 -2.00 6.88
C GLU A 30 -10.36 -0.63 6.37
N GLN A 31 -9.67 0.44 6.77
CA GLN A 31 -9.96 1.78 6.26
C GLN A 31 -9.77 1.87 4.74
N LEU A 32 -8.72 1.22 4.23
CA LEU A 32 -8.46 1.19 2.79
C LEU A 32 -9.59 0.54 2.02
N LYS A 33 -10.15 -0.55 2.54
CA LYS A 33 -11.31 -1.21 1.93
C LYS A 33 -12.51 -0.28 1.83
N GLU A 34 -12.78 0.48 2.90
CA GLU A 34 -13.97 1.33 2.99
C GLU A 34 -13.81 2.67 2.30
N GLN A 35 -12.67 3.34 2.48
CA GLN A 35 -12.48 4.74 2.11
C GLN A 35 -11.41 4.94 1.03
N GLY A 36 -10.64 3.91 0.73
CA GLY A 36 -9.67 3.85 -0.34
C GLY A 36 -8.86 5.11 -0.56
N ASP A 37 -9.25 5.87 -1.58
CA ASP A 37 -8.50 7.02 -2.07
C ASP A 37 -8.58 8.26 -1.18
N SER A 38 -9.31 8.21 -0.06
CA SER A 38 -9.34 9.31 0.91
C SER A 38 -8.49 9.06 2.15
N VAL A 39 -7.86 7.88 2.25
CA VAL A 39 -7.00 7.53 3.39
C VAL A 39 -5.61 8.10 3.19
N GLY A 40 -5.02 8.66 4.26
CA GLY A 40 -3.67 9.18 4.21
C GLY A 40 -3.52 10.42 3.35
N LYS A 41 -2.32 10.64 2.82
CA LYS A 41 -2.04 11.79 1.96
C LYS A 41 -1.29 11.37 0.70
N PRO A 42 -1.45 12.12 -0.42
CA PRO A 42 -0.74 11.82 -1.66
C PRO A 42 0.74 12.16 -1.56
N LEU A 43 1.57 11.43 -2.32
CA LEU A 43 3.02 11.60 -2.36
C LEU A 43 3.43 12.01 -3.78
N GLY A 44 3.05 13.21 -4.19
CA GLY A 44 3.38 13.75 -5.50
C GLY A 44 2.47 13.30 -6.63
N LYS A 45 1.82 12.15 -6.50
CA LYS A 45 0.84 11.62 -7.44
C LYS A 45 -0.44 11.28 -6.69
N PRO A 46 -1.64 11.54 -7.25
CA PRO A 46 -2.89 11.22 -6.53
C PRO A 46 -3.04 9.75 -6.17
N TYR A 47 -2.51 8.86 -7.00
CA TYR A 47 -2.65 7.41 -6.81
C TYR A 47 -1.59 6.81 -5.90
N PHE A 48 -0.55 7.55 -5.51
CA PHE A 48 0.50 7.07 -4.61
C PHE A 48 0.36 7.81 -3.27
N ARG A 49 0.06 7.04 -2.22
CA ARG A 49 -0.32 7.63 -0.94
C ARG A 49 0.40 6.97 0.22
N GLU A 50 0.48 7.69 1.33
CA GLU A 50 1.00 7.13 2.59
C GLU A 50 0.00 7.34 3.72
N LYS A 51 -0.02 6.42 4.66
CA LYS A 51 -0.74 6.56 5.93
C LYS A 51 0.26 6.40 7.06
N ARG A 52 0.33 7.39 7.92
CA ARG A 52 1.23 7.38 9.10
C ARG A 52 0.60 6.61 10.24
N PHE A 53 1.44 5.86 10.97
CA PHE A 53 1.03 5.22 12.21
C PHE A 53 2.26 5.09 13.12
N GLY A 54 2.17 5.62 14.35
CA GLY A 54 3.33 5.70 15.21
C GLY A 54 4.45 6.45 14.51
N GLY A 55 5.67 6.03 14.59
CA GLY A 55 6.79 6.60 13.84
C GLY A 55 6.99 5.99 12.45
N LYS A 56 5.97 5.33 11.92
CA LYS A 56 6.06 4.57 10.67
C LYS A 56 5.12 5.08 9.59
N ARG A 57 5.36 4.61 8.35
CA ARG A 57 4.59 4.96 7.17
C ARG A 57 4.17 3.70 6.45
N LEU A 58 2.90 3.59 6.07
CA LEU A 58 2.39 2.54 5.19
C LEU A 58 2.15 3.17 3.82
N TYR A 59 2.71 2.56 2.78
CA TYR A 59 2.60 3.07 1.41
C TYR A 59 1.66 2.21 0.60
N PHE A 60 0.82 2.87 -0.23
CA PHE A 60 -0.12 2.14 -1.07
C PHE A 60 -0.38 2.89 -2.37
N LEU A 61 -0.80 2.12 -3.37
CA LEU A 61 -1.18 2.63 -4.69
C LEU A 61 -2.68 2.41 -4.89
N VAL A 62 -3.35 3.40 -5.46
CA VAL A 62 -4.79 3.35 -5.71
C VAL A 62 -5.03 3.22 -7.21
N TYR A 63 -5.66 2.12 -7.61
CA TYR A 63 -6.08 1.87 -8.99
C TYR A 63 -7.60 2.04 -9.03
N LYS A 64 -8.01 3.29 -9.11
CA LYS A 64 -9.43 3.66 -8.95
C LYS A 64 -10.32 3.06 -10.02
N GLN A 65 -9.83 2.98 -11.26
CA GLN A 65 -10.59 2.41 -12.36
C GLN A 65 -10.96 0.94 -12.14
N PHE A 66 -10.24 0.24 -11.28
CA PHE A 66 -10.49 -1.16 -10.94
C PHE A 66 -11.00 -1.34 -9.52
N MET A 67 -11.11 -0.26 -8.76
CA MET A 67 -11.44 -0.29 -7.34
C MET A 67 -10.49 -1.21 -6.55
N ILE A 68 -9.20 -1.09 -6.84
CA ILE A 68 -8.14 -1.89 -6.21
C ILE A 68 -7.12 -0.98 -5.54
N ILE A 69 -6.65 -1.42 -4.39
CA ILE A 69 -5.53 -0.80 -3.69
C ILE A 69 -4.44 -1.85 -3.53
N LEU A 70 -3.20 -1.46 -3.76
CA LEU A 70 -2.04 -2.32 -3.54
C LEU A 70 -1.17 -1.70 -2.46
N ALA A 71 -1.06 -2.38 -1.31
CA ALA A 71 -0.14 -1.99 -0.25
C ALA A 71 1.25 -2.48 -0.62
N VAL A 72 2.23 -1.57 -0.68
CA VAL A 72 3.53 -1.87 -1.29
C VAL A 72 4.70 -1.80 -0.32
N GLY A 73 4.53 -1.26 0.87
CA GLY A 73 5.63 -1.24 1.83
C GLY A 73 5.31 -0.48 3.11
N ILE A 74 6.17 -0.69 4.10
CA ILE A 74 6.12 0.00 5.39
C ILE A 74 7.54 0.45 5.71
N SER A 75 7.72 1.68 6.19
CA SER A 75 9.03 2.15 6.61
C SER A 75 8.95 2.98 7.87
N ARG A 76 10.10 3.20 8.50
CA ARG A 76 10.26 4.20 9.56
C ARG A 76 10.34 5.57 8.92
N LYS A 77 10.04 6.61 9.71
CA LYS A 77 10.11 8.01 9.28
C LYS A 77 11.44 8.36 8.60
N LYS A 78 12.56 7.94 9.17
CA LYS A 78 13.89 8.28 8.62
C LYS A 78 14.20 7.61 7.30
N MET A 79 13.49 6.55 6.94
CA MET A 79 13.65 5.84 5.67
C MET A 79 12.60 6.23 4.64
N GLN A 80 11.81 7.25 4.92
CA GLN A 80 10.70 7.65 4.07
C GLN A 80 11.13 7.94 2.63
N GLN A 81 12.13 8.80 2.45
CA GLN A 81 12.53 9.20 1.10
C GLN A 81 13.11 8.04 0.30
N THR A 82 13.92 7.19 0.94
CA THR A 82 14.48 6.00 0.31
C THR A 82 13.36 5.07 -0.16
N SER A 83 12.36 4.86 0.70
CA SER A 83 11.21 4.00 0.37
C SER A 83 10.38 4.58 -0.76
N ILE A 84 10.11 5.88 -0.74
CA ILE A 84 9.37 6.56 -1.81
C ILE A 84 10.09 6.39 -3.15
N ASN A 85 11.39 6.63 -3.17
CA ASN A 85 12.19 6.51 -4.40
C ASN A 85 12.15 5.09 -4.96
N LYS A 86 12.26 4.09 -4.09
CA LYS A 86 12.20 2.69 -4.49
C LYS A 86 10.84 2.35 -5.10
N ILE A 87 9.77 2.77 -4.44
CA ILE A 87 8.40 2.49 -4.92
C ILE A 87 8.18 3.14 -6.28
N ILE A 88 8.59 4.40 -6.44
CA ILE A 88 8.45 5.10 -7.72
C ILE A 88 9.19 4.35 -8.84
N SER A 89 10.39 3.82 -8.55
CA SER A 89 11.17 3.08 -9.54
C SER A 89 10.51 1.76 -9.96
N GLU A 90 9.57 1.25 -9.18
CA GLU A 90 8.91 -0.04 -9.40
C GLU A 90 7.45 0.08 -9.84
N ILE A 91 6.99 1.28 -10.17
CA ILE A 91 5.58 1.52 -10.52
C ILE A 91 5.11 0.59 -11.65
N ARG A 92 5.93 0.37 -12.68
CA ARG A 92 5.56 -0.51 -13.80
C ARG A 92 5.41 -1.96 -13.37
N GLU A 93 6.24 -2.42 -12.45
CA GLU A 93 6.15 -3.78 -11.94
C GLU A 93 4.86 -3.98 -11.13
N TYR A 94 4.47 -2.97 -10.36
CA TYR A 94 3.21 -3.01 -9.62
C TYR A 94 2.01 -3.05 -10.57
N GLU A 95 2.05 -2.31 -11.67
CA GLU A 95 0.98 -2.35 -12.67
C GLU A 95 0.84 -3.76 -13.26
N LYS A 96 1.95 -4.41 -13.58
CA LYS A 96 1.95 -5.81 -14.06
C LYS A 96 1.33 -6.74 -13.03
N PHE A 97 1.68 -6.55 -11.76
CA PHE A 97 1.13 -7.35 -10.67
C PHE A 97 -0.40 -7.24 -10.63
N ILE A 98 -0.93 -6.02 -10.73
CA ILE A 98 -2.38 -5.79 -10.70
C ILE A 98 -3.06 -6.39 -11.94
N VAL A 99 -2.47 -6.24 -13.13
CA VAL A 99 -3.01 -6.82 -14.36
C VAL A 99 -3.10 -8.35 -14.24
N GLU A 100 -2.08 -8.99 -13.68
CA GLU A 100 -2.09 -10.43 -13.46
C GLU A 100 -3.19 -10.85 -12.50
N LYS A 101 -3.41 -10.10 -11.43
CA LYS A 101 -4.49 -10.37 -10.49
C LYS A 101 -5.85 -10.26 -11.15
N LEU A 102 -6.05 -9.26 -12.01
CA LEU A 102 -7.30 -9.07 -12.74
C LEU A 102 -7.55 -10.21 -13.72
N LYS A 103 -6.52 -10.67 -14.44
CA LYS A 103 -6.65 -11.79 -15.37
C LYS A 103 -7.08 -13.07 -14.67
N LYS A 104 -6.53 -13.36 -13.49
CA LYS A 104 -6.89 -14.55 -12.73
C LYS A 104 -8.34 -14.53 -12.27
N GLN A 105 -8.92 -13.34 -12.10
CA GLN A 105 -10.30 -13.22 -11.62
C GLN A 105 -11.33 -13.31 -12.73
N THR A 106 -10.94 -13.10 -13.99
CA THR A 106 -11.86 -13.15 -15.13
C THR A 106 -11.96 -14.54 -15.73
N ASN A 107 -11.17 -15.47 -15.26
CA ASN A 107 -11.21 -16.87 -15.73
C ASN A 107 -12.08 -17.72 -14.82
#